data_f2f72438998099559c0013530294636b
#
_entry.id   f2f72438998099559c0013530294636b
#
_cell.length_a   1.000
_cell.length_b   1.000
_cell.length_c   1.000
_cell.angle_alpha   90.00
_cell.angle_beta   90.00
_cell.angle_gamma   90.00
#
_symmetry.space_group_name_H-M   'P 1'
#
loop_
_entity.id
_entity.type
_entity.pdbx_description
1 polymer ?
#
loop_
_entity_poly.entity_id
_entity_poly.type
_entity_poly.pdbx_seq_one_letter_code
_entity_poly.pdbx_strand_id
1 'polypeptide(L)'
;MAGAGIGGLAAAVGLLRGGWDVTVLERARELGEVGAGWSFAPNALRAADALGVGEEFRACSVPTEAGATMRLPDGTYLVRFQPDADQALLANHRADLQRVLARHVPAERIRTGAEVTGVRQDGGGVTVTCRDGVELRADLLVGADGIHSTVRRSVWPDAPEPVFQRILCWRGVTEPGAVWPVSGFQTWGRGARFGAHPLVGERVFWFLTVRQEEPGLRFDDDLREVSARTRGWHDPIPALLAATPPEAVLCHDIYDLDPLPSYVKGRIALLGDAAHAMTPFLAQGACQALEDAVVLAAETARATSVPQALDRYDQARRPRTQQVQRMARTDPRLSLSTNGATYRLMTTMTRLASSGVARRKSSRLWDWTPPLSTEVTR
;
A
#
# COMPACT_ATOMS: atom_id res chain seq x y z
N MET A 1 -5.44 2.95 18.74
CA MET A 1 -4.96 2.86 17.34
C MET A 1 -4.65 4.26 16.83
N ALA A 2 -3.47 4.55 16.39
CA ALA A 2 -3.10 5.84 15.78
C ALA A 2 -3.08 5.68 14.24
N GLY A 3 -4.02 6.36 13.56
CA GLY A 3 -4.23 6.34 12.11
C GLY A 3 -5.40 5.45 11.68
N ALA A 4 -6.27 6.00 10.81
CA ALA A 4 -7.42 5.33 10.19
C ALA A 4 -7.18 5.03 8.68
N GLY A 5 -5.93 4.86 8.27
CA GLY A 5 -5.60 4.29 6.98
C GLY A 5 -5.97 2.80 6.89
N ILE A 6 -5.75 2.18 5.73
CA ILE A 6 -6.11 0.77 5.50
C ILE A 6 -5.53 -0.16 6.57
N GLY A 7 -4.25 -0.01 6.93
CA GLY A 7 -3.63 -0.86 7.95
C GLY A 7 -4.22 -0.65 9.34
N GLY A 8 -4.46 0.60 9.74
CA GLY A 8 -5.04 0.91 11.05
C GLY A 8 -6.48 0.43 11.21
N LEU A 9 -7.33 0.65 10.20
CA LEU A 9 -8.70 0.14 10.20
C LEU A 9 -8.74 -1.40 10.15
N ALA A 10 -7.89 -2.03 9.33
CA ALA A 10 -7.81 -3.49 9.28
C ALA A 10 -7.40 -4.09 10.63
N ALA A 11 -6.43 -3.48 11.32
CA ALA A 11 -6.02 -3.91 12.64
C ALA A 11 -7.13 -3.65 13.67
N ALA A 12 -7.86 -2.53 13.57
CA ALA A 12 -9.02 -2.27 14.43
C ALA A 12 -10.10 -3.35 14.25
N VAL A 13 -10.43 -3.72 13.01
CA VAL A 13 -11.38 -4.81 12.70
C VAL A 13 -10.92 -6.13 13.33
N GLY A 14 -9.65 -6.50 13.13
CA GLY A 14 -9.10 -7.74 13.68
C GLY A 14 -9.10 -7.78 15.20
N LEU A 15 -8.73 -6.68 15.87
CA LEU A 15 -8.72 -6.57 17.32
C LEU A 15 -10.13 -6.56 17.92
N LEU A 16 -11.09 -5.83 17.32
CA LEU A 16 -12.50 -5.84 17.73
C LEU A 16 -13.08 -7.25 17.68
N ARG A 17 -12.81 -8.01 16.62
CA ARG A 17 -13.23 -9.43 16.51
C ARG A 17 -12.57 -10.32 17.57
N GLY A 18 -11.37 -9.96 18.01
CA GLY A 18 -10.66 -10.59 19.12
C GLY A 18 -11.17 -10.16 20.52
N GLY A 19 -12.21 -9.33 20.60
CA GLY A 19 -12.82 -8.89 21.87
C GLY A 19 -12.10 -7.69 22.53
N TRP A 20 -11.20 -7.01 21.82
CA TRP A 20 -10.55 -5.80 22.32
C TRP A 20 -11.49 -4.60 22.26
N ASP A 21 -11.39 -3.73 23.28
CA ASP A 21 -11.97 -2.39 23.23
C ASP A 21 -11.04 -1.45 22.45
N VAL A 22 -11.45 -1.03 21.25
CA VAL A 22 -10.58 -0.30 20.31
C VAL A 22 -11.09 1.13 20.12
N THR A 23 -10.18 2.10 20.22
CA THR A 23 -10.40 3.48 19.77
C THR A 23 -9.40 3.79 18.65
N VAL A 24 -9.90 4.29 17.52
CA VAL A 24 -9.10 4.73 16.37
C VAL A 24 -9.00 6.25 16.40
N LEU A 25 -7.77 6.78 16.36
CA LEU A 25 -7.47 8.22 16.31
C LEU A 25 -7.00 8.58 14.91
N GLU A 26 -7.71 9.47 14.23
CA GLU A 26 -7.37 9.95 12.89
C GLU A 26 -7.19 11.47 12.87
N ARG A 27 -6.08 11.93 12.30
CA ARG A 27 -5.76 13.37 12.21
C ARG A 27 -6.68 14.13 11.25
N ALA A 28 -7.13 13.47 10.17
CA ALA A 28 -8.06 14.09 9.24
C ALA A 28 -9.43 14.31 9.91
N ARG A 29 -10.12 15.38 9.52
CA ARG A 29 -11.46 15.69 10.03
C ARG A 29 -12.53 14.75 9.51
N GLU A 30 -12.29 14.13 8.36
CA GLU A 30 -13.17 13.17 7.73
C GLU A 30 -12.35 12.00 7.21
N LEU A 31 -12.96 10.80 7.22
CA LEU A 31 -12.39 9.66 6.54
C LEU A 31 -12.59 9.84 5.03
N GLY A 32 -11.52 9.82 4.30
CA GLY A 32 -11.52 9.94 2.85
C GLY A 32 -10.07 10.02 2.40
N GLU A 33 -9.60 9.02 1.71
CA GLU A 33 -8.31 9.14 1.06
C GLU A 33 -8.51 9.84 -0.27
N VAL A 34 -7.69 10.86 -0.52
CA VAL A 34 -7.57 11.48 -1.84
C VAL A 34 -7.17 10.38 -2.82
N GLY A 35 -8.07 10.10 -3.76
CA GLY A 35 -8.15 8.84 -4.44
C GLY A 35 -7.04 8.53 -5.42
N ALA A 36 -6.26 7.52 -5.11
CA ALA A 36 -5.50 6.80 -6.11
C ALA A 36 -6.01 5.35 -6.19
N GLY A 37 -6.03 4.80 -7.39
CA GLY A 37 -6.27 3.38 -7.58
C GLY A 37 -5.07 2.56 -7.11
N TRP A 38 -5.32 1.30 -6.93
CA TRP A 38 -4.35 0.38 -6.41
C TRP A 38 -4.65 -1.06 -6.85
N SER A 39 -3.67 -1.98 -6.71
CA SER A 39 -3.86 -3.40 -7.00
C SER A 39 -3.57 -4.26 -5.78
N PHE A 40 -4.46 -5.21 -5.50
CA PHE A 40 -4.26 -6.25 -4.51
C PHE A 40 -3.67 -7.51 -5.11
N ALA A 41 -2.71 -8.08 -4.43
CA ALA A 41 -2.21 -9.41 -4.68
C ALA A 41 -2.99 -10.46 -3.85
N PRO A 42 -2.89 -11.75 -4.21
CA PRO A 42 -3.61 -12.84 -3.53
C PRO A 42 -3.38 -12.93 -2.01
N ASN A 43 -2.19 -12.56 -1.52
CA ASN A 43 -1.90 -12.50 -0.08
C ASN A 43 -2.80 -11.49 0.67
N ALA A 44 -3.06 -10.34 0.06
CA ALA A 44 -3.95 -9.33 0.66
C ALA A 44 -5.42 -9.81 0.68
N LEU A 45 -5.86 -10.54 -0.34
CA LEU A 45 -7.19 -11.11 -0.36
C LEU A 45 -7.37 -12.17 0.73
N ARG A 46 -6.36 -13.04 0.94
CA ARG A 46 -6.39 -13.98 2.07
C ARG A 46 -6.40 -13.27 3.42
N ALA A 47 -5.71 -12.15 3.53
CA ALA A 47 -5.77 -11.33 4.75
C ALA A 47 -7.17 -10.71 4.94
N ALA A 48 -7.78 -10.18 3.87
CA ALA A 48 -9.15 -9.66 3.90
C ALA A 48 -10.17 -10.74 4.26
N ASP A 49 -10.02 -11.96 3.72
CA ASP A 49 -10.86 -13.12 4.08
C ASP A 49 -10.74 -13.47 5.58
N ALA A 50 -9.52 -13.49 6.11
CA ALA A 50 -9.27 -13.73 7.53
C ALA A 50 -9.87 -12.64 8.43
N LEU A 51 -9.92 -11.40 7.98
CA LEU A 51 -10.58 -10.28 8.66
C LEU A 51 -12.11 -10.29 8.46
N GLY A 52 -12.66 -11.16 7.60
CA GLY A 52 -14.09 -11.26 7.31
C GLY A 52 -14.64 -10.15 6.42
N VAL A 53 -13.78 -9.49 5.64
CA VAL A 53 -14.14 -8.40 4.70
C VAL A 53 -13.84 -8.75 3.24
N GLY A 54 -13.43 -9.99 2.95
CA GLY A 54 -12.93 -10.41 1.64
C GLY A 54 -13.98 -10.32 0.54
N GLU A 55 -15.23 -10.64 0.79
CA GLU A 55 -16.32 -10.52 -0.19
C GLU A 55 -16.56 -9.06 -0.58
N GLU A 56 -16.61 -8.15 0.41
CA GLU A 56 -16.78 -6.72 0.15
C GLU A 56 -15.57 -6.14 -0.61
N PHE A 57 -14.36 -6.63 -0.33
CA PHE A 57 -13.16 -6.24 -1.06
C PHE A 57 -13.23 -6.68 -2.52
N ARG A 58 -13.70 -7.90 -2.80
CA ARG A 58 -13.91 -8.37 -4.18
C ARG A 58 -14.99 -7.57 -4.89
N ALA A 59 -16.08 -7.25 -4.20
CA ALA A 59 -17.20 -6.49 -4.77
C ALA A 59 -16.81 -5.06 -5.21
N CYS A 60 -15.80 -4.43 -4.58
CA CYS A 60 -15.30 -3.11 -4.98
C CYS A 60 -14.01 -3.17 -5.82
N SER A 61 -13.70 -4.32 -6.43
CA SER A 61 -12.48 -4.55 -7.19
C SER A 61 -12.77 -5.13 -8.58
N VAL A 62 -11.83 -4.92 -9.50
CA VAL A 62 -11.88 -5.45 -10.86
C VAL A 62 -10.60 -6.23 -11.14
N PRO A 63 -10.65 -7.43 -11.74
CA PRO A 63 -9.45 -8.13 -12.18
C PRO A 63 -8.62 -7.28 -13.16
N THR A 64 -7.30 -7.28 -13.00
CA THR A 64 -6.40 -6.50 -13.85
C THR A 64 -5.24 -7.34 -14.40
N GLU A 65 -4.92 -7.13 -15.66
CA GLU A 65 -3.77 -7.74 -16.34
C GLU A 65 -2.49 -6.89 -16.24
N ALA A 66 -2.50 -5.79 -15.49
CA ALA A 66 -1.36 -4.86 -15.45
C ALA A 66 -0.03 -5.49 -15.01
N GLY A 67 -0.08 -6.59 -14.24
CA GLY A 67 1.11 -7.39 -13.90
C GLY A 67 1.53 -8.38 -14.99
N ALA A 68 0.63 -8.70 -15.90
CA ALA A 68 0.79 -9.72 -16.94
C ALA A 68 1.00 -9.14 -18.35
N THR A 69 0.65 -7.87 -18.56
CA THR A 69 0.78 -7.17 -19.83
C THR A 69 1.77 -6.01 -19.70
N MET A 70 2.95 -6.16 -20.28
CA MET A 70 3.98 -5.11 -20.32
C MET A 70 4.32 -4.75 -21.77
N ARG A 71 4.46 -3.46 -22.06
CA ARG A 71 4.73 -2.92 -23.38
C ARG A 71 5.89 -1.91 -23.37
N LEU A 72 6.45 -1.64 -24.53
CA LEU A 72 7.30 -0.49 -24.82
C LEU A 72 6.44 0.72 -25.21
N PRO A 73 7.00 1.96 -25.26
CA PRO A 73 6.29 3.16 -25.69
C PRO A 73 5.63 3.06 -27.09
N ASP A 74 6.21 2.30 -28.01
CA ASP A 74 5.68 2.05 -29.35
C ASP A 74 4.57 0.96 -29.39
N GLY A 75 4.18 0.42 -28.23
CA GLY A 75 3.17 -0.62 -28.10
C GLY A 75 3.70 -2.04 -28.22
N THR A 76 4.98 -2.24 -28.56
CA THR A 76 5.60 -3.57 -28.64
C THR A 76 5.51 -4.29 -27.29
N TYR A 77 5.03 -5.53 -27.30
CA TYR A 77 4.92 -6.35 -26.10
C TYR A 77 6.29 -6.81 -25.60
N LEU A 78 6.56 -6.56 -24.33
CA LEU A 78 7.67 -7.15 -23.57
C LEU A 78 7.26 -8.45 -22.91
N VAL A 79 6.08 -8.43 -22.27
CA VAL A 79 5.47 -9.60 -21.60
C VAL A 79 3.98 -9.57 -21.90
N ARG A 80 3.43 -10.74 -22.19
CA ARG A 80 2.00 -10.96 -22.28
C ARG A 80 1.68 -12.40 -21.88
N PHE A 81 0.98 -12.56 -20.76
CA PHE A 81 0.43 -13.86 -20.35
C PHE A 81 -0.93 -13.65 -19.70
N GLN A 82 -1.73 -14.71 -19.65
CA GLN A 82 -2.97 -14.70 -18.88
C GLN A 82 -2.66 -15.27 -17.49
N PRO A 83 -2.87 -14.51 -16.40
CA PRO A 83 -2.75 -15.07 -15.07
C PRO A 83 -3.86 -16.07 -14.80
N ASP A 84 -3.57 -17.11 -14.03
CA ASP A 84 -4.60 -17.99 -13.49
C ASP A 84 -5.55 -17.15 -12.61
N ALA A 85 -6.83 -17.49 -12.56
CA ALA A 85 -7.84 -16.68 -11.89
C ALA A 85 -7.55 -16.46 -10.39
N ASP A 86 -6.93 -17.43 -9.73
CA ASP A 86 -6.49 -17.38 -8.34
C ASP A 86 -5.21 -16.55 -8.11
N GLN A 87 -4.53 -16.17 -9.18
CA GLN A 87 -3.31 -15.36 -9.20
C GLN A 87 -3.52 -13.98 -9.82
N ALA A 88 -4.74 -13.65 -10.22
CA ALA A 88 -5.06 -12.34 -10.76
C ALA A 88 -4.93 -11.26 -9.69
N LEU A 89 -4.35 -10.12 -10.08
CA LEU A 89 -4.41 -8.91 -9.26
C LEU A 89 -5.81 -8.33 -9.36
N LEU A 90 -6.31 -7.77 -8.26
CA LEU A 90 -7.56 -7.01 -8.23
C LEU A 90 -7.25 -5.52 -8.09
N ALA A 91 -7.71 -4.73 -9.05
CA ALA A 91 -7.60 -3.28 -9.00
C ALA A 91 -8.82 -2.67 -8.30
N ASN A 92 -8.60 -1.64 -7.50
CA ASN A 92 -9.63 -0.95 -6.74
C ASN A 92 -9.24 0.49 -6.42
N HIS A 93 -10.19 1.26 -5.95
CA HIS A 93 -9.95 2.61 -5.45
C HIS A 93 -9.71 2.56 -3.93
N ARG A 94 -8.65 3.21 -3.44
CA ARG A 94 -8.26 3.16 -2.01
C ARG A 94 -9.38 3.61 -1.08
N ALA A 95 -10.13 4.66 -1.47
CA ALA A 95 -11.24 5.16 -0.67
C ALA A 95 -12.37 4.12 -0.50
N ASP A 96 -12.59 3.26 -1.49
CA ASP A 96 -13.61 2.21 -1.39
C ASP A 96 -13.22 1.18 -0.34
N LEU A 97 -11.96 0.78 -0.31
CA LEU A 97 -11.45 -0.16 0.70
C LEU A 97 -11.44 0.42 2.10
N GLN A 98 -11.02 1.68 2.23
CA GLN A 98 -11.09 2.37 3.53
C GLN A 98 -12.52 2.42 4.04
N ARG A 99 -13.49 2.70 3.14
CA ARG A 99 -14.91 2.73 3.47
C ARG A 99 -15.44 1.35 3.89
N VAL A 100 -15.01 0.28 3.20
CA VAL A 100 -15.36 -1.10 3.60
C VAL A 100 -14.85 -1.36 5.02
N LEU A 101 -13.57 -1.15 5.28
CA LEU A 101 -13.00 -1.39 6.61
C LEU A 101 -13.66 -0.53 7.70
N ALA A 102 -13.93 0.75 7.41
CA ALA A 102 -14.54 1.67 8.37
C ALA A 102 -15.95 1.22 8.80
N ARG A 103 -16.73 0.58 7.90
CA ARG A 103 -18.06 0.04 8.25
C ARG A 103 -18.02 -1.09 9.28
N HIS A 104 -16.90 -1.78 9.40
CA HIS A 104 -16.67 -2.85 10.38
C HIS A 104 -16.13 -2.34 11.72
N VAL A 105 -15.93 -1.03 11.86
CA VAL A 105 -15.54 -0.36 13.12
C VAL A 105 -16.72 0.51 13.54
N PRO A 106 -17.30 0.35 14.76
CA PRO A 106 -18.37 1.22 15.24
C PRO A 106 -17.97 2.70 15.13
N ALA A 107 -18.86 3.54 14.61
CA ALA A 107 -18.56 4.94 14.29
C ALA A 107 -18.07 5.74 15.52
N GLU A 108 -18.62 5.46 16.69
CA GLU A 108 -18.24 6.06 17.98
C GLU A 108 -16.82 5.68 18.44
N ARG A 109 -16.23 4.65 17.82
CA ARG A 109 -14.85 4.21 18.07
C ARG A 109 -13.83 4.91 17.17
N ILE A 110 -14.28 5.66 16.17
CA ILE A 110 -13.41 6.42 15.27
C ILE A 110 -13.48 7.88 15.63
N ARG A 111 -12.37 8.44 16.11
CA ARG A 111 -12.22 9.86 16.44
C ARG A 111 -11.42 10.54 15.32
N THR A 112 -12.12 11.27 14.48
CA THR A 112 -11.50 12.14 13.45
C THR A 112 -11.08 13.49 14.05
N GLY A 113 -10.15 14.20 13.42
CA GLY A 113 -9.53 15.42 13.96
C GLY A 113 -8.63 15.19 15.17
N ALA A 114 -8.35 13.93 15.52
CA ALA A 114 -7.58 13.50 16.69
C ALA A 114 -6.13 13.16 16.30
N GLU A 115 -5.30 14.18 16.09
CA GLU A 115 -3.89 14.01 15.75
C GLU A 115 -3.07 13.63 16.97
N VAL A 116 -2.40 12.48 16.93
CA VAL A 116 -1.46 12.03 17.96
C VAL A 116 -0.19 12.88 17.89
N THR A 117 0.18 13.51 19.00
CA THR A 117 1.36 14.37 19.12
C THR A 117 2.40 13.85 20.10
N GLY A 118 2.03 12.94 21.00
CA GLY A 118 2.95 12.37 21.97
C GLY A 118 2.52 10.98 22.43
N VAL A 119 3.51 10.18 22.83
CA VAL A 119 3.32 8.84 23.37
C VAL A 119 4.28 8.63 24.53
N ARG A 120 3.76 8.12 25.64
CA ARG A 120 4.57 7.65 26.78
C ARG A 120 4.02 6.31 27.25
N GLN A 121 4.86 5.46 27.78
CA GLN A 121 4.45 4.20 28.40
C GLN A 121 5.08 4.03 29.77
N ASP A 122 4.37 3.34 30.64
CA ASP A 122 4.82 2.89 31.95
C ASP A 122 4.59 1.39 32.13
N GLY A 123 4.86 0.83 33.28
CA GLY A 123 4.67 -0.60 33.55
C GLY A 123 3.21 -1.08 33.43
N GLY A 124 2.23 -0.19 33.47
CA GLY A 124 0.81 -0.50 33.47
C GLY A 124 0.08 -0.22 32.15
N GLY A 125 0.69 0.55 31.21
CA GLY A 125 -0.02 0.91 29.99
C GLY A 125 0.71 1.94 29.13
N VAL A 126 -0.01 2.44 28.13
CA VAL A 126 0.46 3.49 27.20
C VAL A 126 -0.48 4.67 27.30
N THR A 127 0.07 5.89 27.40
CA THR A 127 -0.70 7.13 27.30
C THR A 127 -0.40 7.80 25.97
N VAL A 128 -1.43 8.17 25.25
CA VAL A 128 -1.38 8.88 23.97
C VAL A 128 -1.90 10.30 24.21
N THR A 129 -1.16 11.30 23.76
CA THR A 129 -1.55 12.71 23.80
C THR A 129 -1.95 13.16 22.41
N CYS A 130 -3.14 13.74 22.27
CA CYS A 130 -3.63 14.36 21.04
C CYS A 130 -3.32 15.85 20.98
N ARG A 131 -3.38 16.46 19.79
CA ARG A 131 -3.11 17.90 19.58
C ARG A 131 -4.01 18.83 20.37
N ASP A 132 -5.23 18.43 20.65
CA ASP A 132 -6.22 19.16 21.47
C ASP A 132 -5.97 19.05 22.99
N GLY A 133 -4.90 18.36 23.39
CA GLY A 133 -4.54 18.14 24.79
C GLY A 133 -5.23 16.95 25.44
N VAL A 134 -6.11 16.25 24.73
CA VAL A 134 -6.76 15.03 25.26
C VAL A 134 -5.73 13.93 25.42
N GLU A 135 -5.70 13.32 26.60
CA GLU A 135 -4.90 12.12 26.88
C GLU A 135 -5.80 10.88 26.97
N LEU A 136 -5.34 9.82 26.33
CA LEU A 136 -6.00 8.51 26.33
C LEU A 136 -5.03 7.45 26.85
N ARG A 137 -5.50 6.63 27.80
CA ARG A 137 -4.73 5.52 28.33
C ARG A 137 -5.25 4.20 27.73
N ALA A 138 -4.33 3.31 27.38
CA ALA A 138 -4.63 2.01 26.81
C ALA A 138 -3.63 0.94 27.25
N ASP A 139 -4.01 -0.34 27.13
CA ASP A 139 -3.13 -1.47 27.38
C ASP A 139 -2.17 -1.74 26.22
N LEU A 140 -2.56 -1.34 25.01
CA LEU A 140 -1.84 -1.51 23.76
C LEU A 140 -2.00 -0.27 22.88
N LEU A 141 -0.90 0.22 22.32
CA LEU A 141 -0.92 1.21 21.24
C LEU A 141 -0.41 0.58 19.95
N VAL A 142 -1.18 0.72 18.87
CA VAL A 142 -0.73 0.40 17.52
C VAL A 142 -0.56 1.68 16.72
N GLY A 143 0.68 1.98 16.31
CA GLY A 143 1.03 3.09 15.42
C GLY A 143 0.86 2.65 13.96
N ALA A 144 -0.19 3.15 13.31
CA ALA A 144 -0.51 2.97 11.90
C ALA A 144 -0.64 4.33 11.19
N ASP A 145 0.11 5.32 11.68
CA ASP A 145 0.05 6.73 11.33
C ASP A 145 0.96 7.12 10.14
N GLY A 146 1.30 6.12 9.32
CA GLY A 146 1.94 6.30 8.02
C GLY A 146 3.45 6.56 8.08
N ILE A 147 4.03 6.87 6.92
CA ILE A 147 5.49 7.00 6.76
C ILE A 147 6.11 8.08 7.66
N HIS A 148 5.35 9.14 7.98
CA HIS A 148 5.75 10.21 8.90
C HIS A 148 5.25 9.95 10.33
N SER A 149 5.25 8.71 10.78
CA SER A 149 4.70 8.27 12.06
C SER A 149 5.23 9.06 13.25
N THR A 150 4.33 9.69 13.98
CA THR A 150 4.59 10.32 15.26
C THR A 150 4.84 9.29 16.35
N VAL A 151 4.12 8.17 16.32
CA VAL A 151 4.33 7.05 17.25
C VAL A 151 5.76 6.52 17.12
N ARG A 152 6.24 6.29 15.87
CA ARG A 152 7.62 5.86 15.63
C ARG A 152 8.63 6.83 16.21
N ARG A 153 8.54 8.12 15.87
CA ARG A 153 9.49 9.15 16.37
C ARG A 153 9.47 9.30 17.90
N SER A 154 8.29 9.19 18.51
CA SER A 154 8.17 9.31 19.99
C SER A 154 8.82 8.14 20.73
N VAL A 155 8.81 6.95 20.15
CA VAL A 155 9.18 5.71 20.85
C VAL A 155 10.57 5.21 20.45
N TRP A 156 10.97 5.45 19.20
CA TRP A 156 12.30 5.15 18.65
C TRP A 156 12.98 6.44 18.18
N PRO A 157 13.62 7.21 19.07
CA PRO A 157 14.22 8.49 18.71
C PRO A 157 15.31 8.39 17.65
N ASP A 158 15.98 7.23 17.55
CA ASP A 158 17.01 6.95 16.54
C ASP A 158 16.42 6.27 15.28
N ALA A 159 15.10 6.23 15.13
CA ALA A 159 14.48 5.66 13.93
C ALA A 159 14.83 6.47 12.68
N PRO A 160 15.09 5.78 11.55
CA PRO A 160 15.41 6.47 10.31
C PRO A 160 14.25 7.38 9.86
N GLU A 161 14.61 8.51 9.26
CA GLU A 161 13.66 9.36 8.56
C GLU A 161 13.34 8.78 7.16
N PRO A 162 12.20 9.14 6.57
CA PRO A 162 11.86 8.72 5.21
C PRO A 162 12.91 9.15 4.19
N VAL A 163 13.32 8.22 3.32
CA VAL A 163 14.34 8.43 2.29
C VAL A 163 13.69 8.63 0.93
N PHE A 164 13.97 9.76 0.29
CA PHE A 164 13.53 10.02 -1.08
C PHE A 164 14.17 9.03 -2.07
N GLN A 165 13.36 8.32 -2.84
CA GLN A 165 13.83 7.27 -3.75
C GLN A 165 14.17 7.79 -5.16
N ARG A 166 14.29 9.10 -5.33
CA ARG A 166 14.56 9.78 -6.61
C ARG A 166 13.53 9.43 -7.67
N ILE A 167 12.27 9.43 -7.26
CA ILE A 167 11.13 9.10 -8.12
C ILE A 167 10.01 10.10 -7.87
N LEU A 168 9.51 10.67 -8.95
CA LEU A 168 8.28 11.44 -8.98
C LEU A 168 7.18 10.57 -9.57
N CYS A 169 5.98 10.64 -9.01
CA CYS A 169 4.83 9.83 -9.43
C CYS A 169 3.59 10.71 -9.59
N TRP A 170 3.02 10.70 -10.78
CA TRP A 170 1.66 11.18 -11.01
C TRP A 170 0.69 10.02 -10.98
N ARG A 171 -0.51 10.29 -10.51
CA ARG A 171 -1.63 9.36 -10.46
C ARG A 171 -2.90 10.07 -10.83
N GLY A 172 -3.75 9.42 -11.63
CA GLY A 172 -5.03 9.98 -12.02
C GLY A 172 -6.08 8.91 -12.18
N VAL A 173 -7.33 9.34 -12.17
CA VAL A 173 -8.50 8.48 -12.43
C VAL A 173 -9.34 9.16 -13.51
N THR A 174 -9.71 8.41 -14.55
CA THR A 174 -10.53 8.93 -15.66
C THR A 174 -11.98 9.15 -15.23
N GLU A 175 -12.70 9.97 -16.00
CA GLU A 175 -14.16 9.97 -15.98
C GLU A 175 -14.73 8.59 -16.32
N PRO A 176 -15.92 8.24 -15.79
CA PRO A 176 -16.58 6.98 -16.09
C PRO A 176 -16.89 6.82 -17.58
N GLY A 177 -16.62 5.64 -18.14
CA GLY A 177 -16.99 5.28 -19.51
C GLY A 177 -16.15 5.91 -20.63
N ALA A 178 -15.30 6.90 -20.33
CA ALA A 178 -14.58 7.68 -21.35
C ALA A 178 -13.56 6.83 -22.15
N VAL A 179 -12.93 5.83 -21.51
CA VAL A 179 -11.95 4.93 -22.15
C VAL A 179 -12.17 3.51 -21.60
N TRP A 180 -13.21 2.84 -22.06
CA TRP A 180 -13.58 1.51 -21.58
C TRP A 180 -13.88 0.57 -22.75
N PRO A 181 -13.54 -0.73 -22.70
CA PRO A 181 -12.86 -1.46 -21.61
C PRO A 181 -11.33 -1.36 -21.67
N VAL A 182 -10.71 -1.42 -20.50
CA VAL A 182 -9.25 -1.54 -20.35
C VAL A 182 -8.93 -2.74 -19.44
N SER A 183 -8.18 -3.71 -19.92
CA SER A 183 -7.82 -4.92 -19.13
C SER A 183 -6.68 -4.67 -18.12
N GLY A 184 -6.01 -3.53 -18.24
CA GLY A 184 -4.82 -3.17 -17.46
C GLY A 184 -3.51 -3.53 -18.17
N PHE A 185 -2.52 -2.64 -18.04
CA PHE A 185 -1.19 -2.83 -18.64
C PHE A 185 -0.14 -1.96 -17.94
N GLN A 186 1.13 -2.24 -18.25
CA GLN A 186 2.24 -1.35 -17.93
C GLN A 186 3.05 -1.06 -19.18
N THR A 187 3.59 0.16 -19.28
CA THR A 187 4.47 0.59 -20.36
C THR A 187 5.80 1.07 -19.78
N TRP A 188 6.87 0.45 -20.21
CA TRP A 188 8.22 0.74 -19.75
C TRP A 188 8.94 1.61 -20.76
N GLY A 189 9.05 2.91 -20.47
CA GLY A 189 9.87 3.87 -21.16
C GLY A 189 11.27 4.02 -20.52
N ARG A 190 12.17 4.65 -21.21
CA ARG A 190 13.49 4.98 -20.66
C ARG A 190 13.36 6.02 -19.53
N GLY A 191 13.64 5.63 -18.29
CA GLY A 191 13.51 6.47 -17.12
C GLY A 191 12.05 6.77 -16.70
N ALA A 192 11.07 6.09 -17.31
CA ALA A 192 9.66 6.31 -17.04
C ALA A 192 8.87 5.01 -17.11
N ARG A 193 7.83 4.89 -16.29
CA ARG A 193 6.92 3.73 -16.29
C ARG A 193 5.49 4.20 -16.11
N PHE A 194 4.65 3.88 -17.08
CA PHE A 194 3.21 4.13 -17.02
C PHE A 194 2.48 2.83 -16.70
N GLY A 195 1.41 2.91 -15.92
CA GLY A 195 0.52 1.79 -15.69
C GLY A 195 -0.92 2.24 -15.71
N ALA A 196 -1.80 1.36 -16.16
CA ALA A 196 -3.25 1.56 -16.16
C ALA A 196 -3.94 0.32 -15.57
N HIS A 197 -4.99 0.56 -14.79
CA HIS A 197 -5.78 -0.47 -14.13
C HIS A 197 -7.27 -0.13 -14.22
N PRO A 198 -8.13 -1.09 -14.58
CA PRO A 198 -9.58 -0.88 -14.55
C PRO A 198 -10.05 -0.69 -13.10
N LEU A 199 -11.09 0.11 -12.91
CA LEU A 199 -11.77 0.28 -11.63
C LEU A 199 -13.27 0.03 -11.80
N VAL A 200 -13.96 -0.25 -10.70
CA VAL A 200 -15.43 -0.31 -10.67
C VAL A 200 -16.03 1.00 -11.16
N GLY A 201 -17.14 0.94 -11.89
CA GLY A 201 -17.83 2.10 -12.47
C GLY A 201 -17.16 2.61 -13.75
N GLU A 202 -16.56 1.69 -14.54
CA GLU A 202 -15.98 1.99 -15.87
C GLU A 202 -14.94 3.10 -15.85
N ARG A 203 -14.23 3.26 -14.74
CA ARG A 203 -13.11 4.19 -14.55
C ARG A 203 -11.79 3.48 -14.77
N VAL A 204 -10.75 4.22 -15.07
CA VAL A 204 -9.39 3.71 -15.18
C VAL A 204 -8.47 4.53 -14.27
N PHE A 205 -7.80 3.86 -13.35
CA PHE A 205 -6.68 4.42 -12.63
C PHE A 205 -5.41 4.29 -13.47
N TRP A 206 -4.65 5.36 -13.55
CA TRP A 206 -3.33 5.33 -14.16
C TRP A 206 -2.27 5.98 -13.26
N PHE A 207 -1.03 5.61 -13.50
CA PHE A 207 0.12 6.27 -12.89
C PHE A 207 1.25 6.46 -13.92
N LEU A 208 2.03 7.50 -13.74
CA LEU A 208 3.32 7.69 -14.39
C LEU A 208 4.37 7.90 -13.31
N THR A 209 5.40 7.06 -13.28
CA THR A 209 6.59 7.23 -12.44
C THR A 209 7.77 7.60 -13.33
N VAL A 210 8.55 8.59 -12.89
CA VAL A 210 9.75 9.01 -13.59
C VAL A 210 10.92 9.16 -12.64
N ARG A 211 12.13 9.02 -13.17
CA ARG A 211 13.35 9.35 -12.44
C ARG A 211 13.42 10.86 -12.18
N GLN A 212 13.67 11.24 -10.92
CA GLN A 212 13.79 12.62 -10.48
C GLN A 212 14.92 12.72 -9.45
N GLU A 213 15.86 13.65 -9.63
CA GLU A 213 17.04 13.70 -8.75
C GLU A 213 16.75 14.37 -7.41
N GLU A 214 15.95 15.45 -7.39
CA GLU A 214 15.64 16.22 -6.20
C GLU A 214 14.15 16.14 -5.87
N PRO A 215 13.74 16.07 -4.59
CA PRO A 215 12.35 16.10 -4.18
C PRO A 215 11.75 17.52 -4.31
N GLY A 216 10.40 17.59 -4.24
CA GLY A 216 9.68 18.86 -4.17
C GLY A 216 9.34 19.50 -5.50
N LEU A 217 9.66 18.84 -6.64
CA LEU A 217 9.27 19.36 -7.95
C LEU A 217 7.74 19.35 -8.08
N ARG A 218 7.18 20.49 -8.50
CA ARG A 218 5.73 20.69 -8.73
C ARG A 218 5.55 21.44 -10.03
N PHE A 219 4.40 21.24 -10.67
CA PHE A 219 4.07 21.83 -11.96
C PHE A 219 2.76 22.61 -11.84
N ASP A 220 2.61 23.68 -12.62
CA ASP A 220 1.37 24.46 -12.70
C ASP A 220 0.24 23.63 -13.33
N ASP A 221 0.59 22.69 -14.22
CA ASP A 221 -0.33 21.78 -14.89
C ASP A 221 0.30 20.38 -14.98
N ASP A 222 -0.01 19.56 -14.01
CA ASP A 222 0.48 18.19 -13.91
C ASP A 222 0.05 17.30 -15.09
N LEU A 223 -1.18 17.46 -15.58
CA LEU A 223 -1.71 16.68 -16.71
C LEU A 223 -0.99 17.01 -18.02
N ARG A 224 -0.71 18.29 -18.25
CA ARG A 224 0.09 18.75 -19.39
C ARG A 224 1.52 18.19 -19.33
N GLU A 225 2.13 18.17 -18.14
CA GLU A 225 3.46 17.63 -17.95
C GLU A 225 3.51 16.11 -18.22
N VAL A 226 2.53 15.35 -17.72
CA VAL A 226 2.41 13.91 -18.00
C VAL A 226 2.23 13.67 -19.49
N SER A 227 1.35 14.45 -20.15
CA SER A 227 1.10 14.34 -21.59
C SER A 227 2.36 14.65 -22.43
N ALA A 228 3.16 15.63 -22.01
CA ALA A 228 4.43 15.94 -22.67
C ALA A 228 5.45 14.80 -22.55
N ARG A 229 5.56 14.18 -21.35
CA ARG A 229 6.47 13.05 -21.07
C ARG A 229 6.08 11.76 -21.76
N THR A 230 4.81 11.56 -22.06
CA THR A 230 4.27 10.37 -22.74
C THR A 230 3.93 10.62 -24.21
N ARG A 231 4.41 11.73 -24.79
CA ARG A 231 4.14 12.08 -26.20
C ARG A 231 4.63 10.97 -27.13
N GLY A 232 3.72 10.50 -28.00
CA GLY A 232 3.99 9.43 -28.95
C GLY A 232 3.96 8.03 -28.33
N TRP A 233 3.53 7.88 -27.08
CA TRP A 233 3.27 6.56 -26.53
C TRP A 233 1.97 5.99 -27.09
N HIS A 234 1.90 4.66 -27.11
CA HIS A 234 0.81 3.89 -27.73
C HIS A 234 -0.56 4.11 -27.06
N ASP A 235 -1.61 3.82 -27.82
CA ASP A 235 -2.97 3.76 -27.28
C ASP A 235 -3.14 2.65 -26.22
N PRO A 236 -3.93 2.89 -25.16
CA PRO A 236 -4.83 4.02 -24.99
C PRO A 236 -4.25 5.17 -24.12
N ILE A 237 -2.92 5.29 -23.94
CA ILE A 237 -2.33 6.27 -23.00
C ILE A 237 -2.81 7.71 -23.29
N PRO A 238 -2.75 8.23 -24.54
CA PRO A 238 -3.24 9.59 -24.81
C PRO A 238 -4.73 9.78 -24.48
N ALA A 239 -5.55 8.76 -24.76
CA ALA A 239 -6.98 8.82 -24.47
C ALA A 239 -7.27 8.81 -22.97
N LEU A 240 -6.51 8.03 -22.17
CA LEU A 240 -6.62 8.00 -20.70
C LEU A 240 -6.31 9.37 -20.10
N LEU A 241 -5.26 10.04 -20.59
CA LEU A 241 -4.89 11.37 -20.11
C LEU A 241 -5.93 12.40 -20.50
N ALA A 242 -6.43 12.37 -21.74
CA ALA A 242 -7.49 13.28 -22.21
C ALA A 242 -8.82 13.11 -21.45
N ALA A 243 -9.09 11.91 -20.93
CA ALA A 243 -10.29 11.59 -20.16
C ALA A 243 -10.14 11.83 -18.65
N THR A 244 -9.01 12.38 -18.19
CA THR A 244 -8.76 12.60 -16.77
C THR A 244 -8.97 14.07 -16.42
N PRO A 245 -9.86 14.40 -15.46
CA PRO A 245 -10.00 15.76 -14.95
C PRO A 245 -8.67 16.23 -14.31
N PRO A 246 -8.21 17.46 -14.57
CA PRO A 246 -6.96 17.97 -14.00
C PRO A 246 -6.90 17.89 -12.48
N GLU A 247 -8.00 18.13 -11.79
CA GLU A 247 -8.13 18.06 -10.33
C GLU A 247 -8.05 16.63 -9.79
N ALA A 248 -8.25 15.61 -10.64
CA ALA A 248 -8.07 14.20 -10.27
C ALA A 248 -6.62 13.73 -10.40
N VAL A 249 -5.71 14.60 -10.85
CA VAL A 249 -4.27 14.27 -10.95
C VAL A 249 -3.55 14.64 -9.67
N LEU A 250 -2.83 13.68 -9.13
CA LEU A 250 -2.02 13.83 -7.92
C LEU A 250 -0.55 13.65 -8.27
N CYS A 251 0.31 14.54 -7.79
CA CYS A 251 1.77 14.48 -7.95
C CYS A 251 2.45 14.27 -6.61
N HIS A 252 3.27 13.22 -6.49
CA HIS A 252 3.93 12.86 -5.24
C HIS A 252 5.38 12.43 -5.47
N ASP A 253 6.24 12.87 -4.57
CA ASP A 253 7.56 12.28 -4.40
C ASP A 253 7.44 10.90 -3.73
N ILE A 254 8.22 9.93 -4.18
CA ILE A 254 8.21 8.59 -3.59
C ILE A 254 9.31 8.47 -2.55
N TYR A 255 8.88 8.18 -1.33
CA TYR A 255 9.74 7.88 -0.19
C TYR A 255 9.58 6.42 0.23
N ASP A 256 10.59 5.89 0.87
CA ASP A 256 10.51 4.66 1.65
C ASP A 256 11.20 4.84 3.01
N LEU A 257 11.25 3.80 3.80
CA LEU A 257 11.87 3.79 5.11
C LEU A 257 13.00 2.77 5.14
N ASP A 258 14.12 3.10 5.79
CA ASP A 258 15.14 2.10 6.07
C ASP A 258 14.63 1.08 7.09
N PRO A 259 15.08 -0.19 7.00
CA PRO A 259 14.59 -1.25 7.88
C PRO A 259 14.78 -0.93 9.36
N LEU A 260 13.70 -1.01 10.14
CA LEU A 260 13.73 -0.83 11.59
C LEU A 260 14.29 -2.09 12.28
N PRO A 261 15.03 -1.94 13.39
CA PRO A 261 15.55 -3.08 14.17
C PRO A 261 14.42 -3.84 14.89
N SER A 262 13.31 -3.21 15.20
CA SER A 262 12.10 -3.79 15.80
C SER A 262 10.87 -2.97 15.46
N TYR A 263 9.72 -3.61 15.35
CA TYR A 263 8.41 -2.97 15.20
C TYR A 263 7.68 -2.83 16.54
N VAL A 264 8.26 -3.32 17.63
CA VAL A 264 7.62 -3.33 18.94
C VAL A 264 8.54 -2.78 20.02
N LYS A 265 7.94 -2.12 21.00
CA LYS A 265 8.64 -1.67 22.21
C LYS A 265 7.66 -1.65 23.39
N GLY A 266 7.79 -2.63 24.29
CA GLY A 266 6.89 -2.78 25.41
C GLY A 266 5.45 -3.06 24.99
N ARG A 267 4.56 -2.09 25.14
CA ARG A 267 3.12 -2.18 24.80
C ARG A 267 2.76 -1.44 23.51
N ILE A 268 3.74 -1.13 22.69
CA ILE A 268 3.57 -0.35 21.46
C ILE A 268 4.03 -1.18 20.28
N ALA A 269 3.19 -1.29 19.24
CA ALA A 269 3.51 -1.89 17.95
C ALA A 269 3.39 -0.86 16.83
N LEU A 270 4.25 -0.94 15.83
CA LEU A 270 4.13 -0.25 14.55
C LEU A 270 3.55 -1.20 13.50
N LEU A 271 2.78 -0.67 12.56
CA LEU A 271 2.11 -1.43 11.51
C LEU A 271 2.11 -0.63 10.19
N GLY A 272 2.18 -1.34 9.05
CA GLY A 272 2.13 -0.71 7.73
C GLY A 272 3.26 0.29 7.50
N ASP A 273 2.97 1.42 6.86
CA ASP A 273 3.98 2.43 6.50
C ASP A 273 4.67 3.07 7.71
N ALA A 274 4.08 3.01 8.91
CA ALA A 274 4.76 3.43 10.13
C ALA A 274 5.94 2.52 10.48
N ALA A 275 5.90 1.24 10.09
CA ALA A 275 6.92 0.23 10.34
C ALA A 275 7.83 -0.03 9.13
N HIS A 276 7.27 -0.07 7.92
CA HIS A 276 7.96 -0.61 6.75
C HIS A 276 7.52 0.04 5.43
N ALA A 277 7.35 1.36 5.40
CA ALA A 277 7.06 2.08 4.15
C ALA A 277 8.01 1.66 3.03
N MET A 278 7.47 1.41 1.85
CA MET A 278 8.19 0.89 0.70
C MET A 278 7.73 1.53 -0.60
N THR A 279 8.57 1.45 -1.64
CA THR A 279 8.18 1.94 -2.96
C THR A 279 7.02 1.14 -3.56
N PRO A 280 6.16 1.75 -4.41
CA PRO A 280 4.91 1.13 -4.87
C PRO A 280 5.09 0.05 -5.96
N PHE A 281 6.31 -0.24 -6.39
CA PHE A 281 6.59 -1.04 -7.60
C PHE A 281 6.16 -2.50 -7.53
N LEU A 282 5.98 -3.04 -6.33
CA LEU A 282 5.49 -4.41 -6.12
C LEU A 282 4.02 -4.46 -5.70
N ALA A 283 3.34 -3.31 -5.59
CA ALA A 283 1.96 -3.21 -5.08
C ALA A 283 1.77 -3.91 -3.71
N GLN A 284 2.79 -3.89 -2.84
CA GLN A 284 2.79 -4.68 -1.60
C GLN A 284 2.60 -3.86 -0.32
N GLY A 285 2.76 -2.54 -0.32
CA GLY A 285 2.71 -1.76 0.92
C GLY A 285 1.50 -2.06 1.79
N ALA A 286 0.31 -1.87 1.26
CA ALA A 286 -0.87 -2.17 2.03
C ALA A 286 -1.26 -3.66 2.03
N CYS A 287 -0.81 -4.49 1.06
CA CYS A 287 -0.92 -5.93 1.20
C CYS A 287 -0.22 -6.41 2.49
N GLN A 288 0.97 -5.87 2.76
CA GLN A 288 1.73 -6.16 3.98
C GLN A 288 1.03 -5.59 5.22
N ALA A 289 0.42 -4.41 5.15
CA ALA A 289 -0.34 -3.84 6.26
C ALA A 289 -1.58 -4.68 6.61
N LEU A 290 -2.26 -5.28 5.63
CA LEU A 290 -3.35 -6.23 5.88
C LEU A 290 -2.85 -7.52 6.54
N GLU A 291 -1.71 -8.08 6.07
CA GLU A 291 -1.08 -9.22 6.72
C GLU A 291 -0.69 -8.89 8.17
N ASP A 292 -0.12 -7.68 8.43
CA ASP A 292 0.22 -7.21 9.77
C ASP A 292 -1.01 -7.22 10.68
N ALA A 293 -2.13 -6.68 10.20
CA ALA A 293 -3.38 -6.62 10.96
C ALA A 293 -3.87 -8.02 11.39
N VAL A 294 -3.84 -8.97 10.46
CA VAL A 294 -4.23 -10.37 10.75
C VAL A 294 -3.29 -11.01 11.76
N VAL A 295 -1.98 -10.86 11.60
CA VAL A 295 -1.00 -11.46 12.52
C VAL A 295 -1.10 -10.83 13.91
N LEU A 296 -1.23 -9.49 14.00
CA LEU A 296 -1.39 -8.79 15.27
C LEU A 296 -2.64 -9.29 16.01
N ALA A 297 -3.78 -9.39 15.32
CA ALA A 297 -5.01 -9.89 15.91
C ALA A 297 -4.89 -11.35 16.37
N ALA A 298 -4.26 -12.22 15.57
CA ALA A 298 -4.04 -13.60 15.93
C ALA A 298 -3.12 -13.76 17.16
N GLU A 299 -2.03 -13.00 17.23
CA GLU A 299 -1.09 -13.10 18.34
C GLU A 299 -1.65 -12.50 19.64
N THR A 300 -2.42 -11.41 19.55
CA THR A 300 -3.10 -10.84 20.72
C THR A 300 -4.20 -11.74 21.28
N ALA A 301 -4.82 -12.57 20.43
CA ALA A 301 -5.83 -13.55 20.88
C ALA A 301 -5.22 -14.79 21.57
N ARG A 302 -3.96 -15.13 21.26
CA ARG A 302 -3.30 -16.35 21.75
C ARG A 302 -2.38 -16.11 22.94
N ALA A 303 -1.90 -14.91 23.13
CA ALA A 303 -0.90 -14.60 24.14
C ALA A 303 -1.54 -14.35 25.51
N THR A 304 -0.76 -14.62 26.56
CA THR A 304 -1.16 -14.37 27.95
C THR A 304 -0.86 -12.95 28.40
N SER A 305 -0.10 -12.20 27.61
CA SER A 305 0.24 -10.79 27.87
C SER A 305 0.48 -10.02 26.59
N VAL A 306 0.25 -8.68 26.61
CA VAL A 306 0.50 -7.78 25.48
C VAL A 306 1.94 -7.85 25.00
N PRO A 307 2.98 -7.74 25.87
CA PRO A 307 4.37 -7.84 25.39
C PRO A 307 4.66 -9.15 24.66
N GLN A 308 4.17 -10.28 25.15
CA GLN A 308 4.36 -11.58 24.50
C GLN A 308 3.70 -11.63 23.11
N ALA A 309 2.48 -11.08 22.98
CA ALA A 309 1.79 -10.98 21.68
C ALA A 309 2.61 -10.16 20.68
N LEU A 310 3.13 -9.02 21.13
CA LEU A 310 3.88 -8.10 20.30
C LEU A 310 5.23 -8.68 19.88
N ASP A 311 5.93 -9.37 20.75
CA ASP A 311 7.19 -10.06 20.40
C ASP A 311 6.96 -11.09 19.29
N ARG A 312 5.89 -11.88 19.37
CA ARG A 312 5.52 -12.85 18.33
C ARG A 312 5.12 -12.15 17.02
N TYR A 313 4.40 -11.07 17.11
CA TYR A 313 4.06 -10.22 15.96
C TYR A 313 5.33 -9.73 15.25
N ASP A 314 6.29 -9.14 15.98
CA ASP A 314 7.57 -8.67 15.41
C ASP A 314 8.34 -9.80 14.73
N GLN A 315 8.47 -10.94 15.40
CA GLN A 315 9.17 -12.12 14.87
C GLN A 315 8.55 -12.65 13.58
N ALA A 316 7.23 -12.62 13.47
CA ALA A 316 6.52 -13.09 12.29
C ALA A 316 6.57 -12.07 11.14
N ARG A 317 6.44 -10.77 11.43
CA ARG A 317 6.23 -9.76 10.41
C ARG A 317 7.50 -9.09 9.92
N ARG A 318 8.40 -8.69 10.81
CA ARG A 318 9.59 -7.92 10.48
C ARG A 318 10.49 -8.58 9.41
N PRO A 319 10.87 -9.86 9.50
CA PRO A 319 11.72 -10.48 8.47
C PRO A 319 11.06 -10.47 7.09
N ARG A 320 9.74 -10.77 7.02
CA ARG A 320 8.97 -10.81 5.78
C ARG A 320 8.83 -9.42 5.14
N THR A 321 8.38 -8.44 5.89
CA THR A 321 8.18 -7.08 5.36
C THR A 321 9.48 -6.44 4.93
N GLN A 322 10.59 -6.64 5.65
CA GLN A 322 11.91 -6.16 5.27
C GLN A 322 12.44 -6.85 4.00
N GLN A 323 12.11 -8.12 3.77
CA GLN A 323 12.44 -8.77 2.51
C GLN A 323 11.68 -8.11 1.35
N VAL A 324 10.38 -7.86 1.51
CA VAL A 324 9.55 -7.17 0.51
C VAL A 324 10.05 -5.74 0.26
N GLN A 325 10.39 -5.01 1.32
CA GLN A 325 10.97 -3.66 1.25
C GLN A 325 12.24 -3.63 0.38
N ARG A 326 13.19 -4.55 0.64
CA ARG A 326 14.42 -4.66 -0.17
C ARG A 326 14.13 -4.96 -1.63
N MET A 327 13.18 -5.84 -1.91
CA MET A 327 12.77 -6.16 -3.27
C MET A 327 12.12 -4.93 -3.95
N ALA A 328 11.23 -4.22 -3.26
CA ALA A 328 10.55 -3.03 -3.76
C ALA A 328 11.54 -1.89 -4.06
N ARG A 329 12.59 -1.73 -3.24
CA ARG A 329 13.64 -0.72 -3.44
C ARG A 329 14.56 -1.03 -4.64
N THR A 330 14.70 -2.30 -5.00
CA THR A 330 15.58 -2.73 -6.09
C THR A 330 14.93 -2.58 -7.48
N ASP A 331 13.63 -2.82 -7.60
CA ASP A 331 12.89 -2.80 -8.87
C ASP A 331 13.06 -1.46 -9.62
N PRO A 332 12.80 -0.28 -9.03
CA PRO A 332 12.87 0.98 -9.76
C PRO A 332 14.30 1.37 -10.19
N ARG A 333 15.32 0.90 -9.51
CA ARG A 333 16.72 1.16 -9.89
C ARG A 333 17.05 0.60 -11.27
N LEU A 334 16.40 -0.50 -11.62
CA LEU A 334 16.57 -1.18 -12.89
C LEU A 334 15.52 -0.73 -13.92
N SER A 335 14.24 -0.76 -13.54
CA SER A 335 13.12 -0.49 -14.45
C SER A 335 12.96 0.99 -14.84
N LEU A 336 13.46 1.94 -14.02
CA LEU A 336 13.51 3.37 -14.31
C LEU A 336 14.91 3.85 -14.73
N SER A 337 15.74 3.00 -15.32
CA SER A 337 17.06 3.40 -15.78
C SER A 337 16.97 4.42 -16.92
N THR A 338 17.69 5.52 -16.79
CA THR A 338 17.87 6.53 -17.84
C THR A 338 19.03 6.18 -18.76
N ASN A 339 19.88 5.21 -18.40
CA ASN A 339 20.97 4.73 -19.24
C ASN A 339 20.44 3.84 -20.37
N GLY A 340 20.72 4.22 -21.63
CA GLY A 340 20.19 3.51 -22.79
C GLY A 340 20.65 2.05 -22.92
N ALA A 341 21.89 1.74 -22.51
CA ALA A 341 22.41 0.38 -22.55
C ALA A 341 21.73 -0.50 -21.49
N THR A 342 21.60 -0.01 -20.26
CA THR A 342 20.90 -0.70 -19.18
C THR A 342 19.44 -0.91 -19.54
N TYR A 343 18.75 0.09 -20.07
CA TYR A 343 17.36 -0.01 -20.52
C TYR A 343 17.20 -1.08 -21.60
N ARG A 344 18.06 -1.10 -22.64
CA ARG A 344 18.02 -2.13 -23.69
C ARG A 344 18.27 -3.54 -23.15
N LEU A 345 19.25 -3.68 -22.27
CA LEU A 345 19.56 -4.96 -21.64
C LEU A 345 18.35 -5.46 -20.84
N MET A 346 17.78 -4.63 -19.99
CA MET A 346 16.63 -4.97 -19.14
C MET A 346 15.40 -5.35 -19.98
N THR A 347 15.04 -4.57 -20.99
CA THR A 347 13.90 -4.87 -21.86
C THR A 347 14.12 -6.13 -22.67
N THR A 348 15.35 -6.40 -23.14
CA THR A 348 15.70 -7.65 -23.84
C THR A 348 15.60 -8.85 -22.89
N MET A 349 16.16 -8.76 -21.69
CA MET A 349 16.08 -9.84 -20.70
C MET A 349 14.62 -10.10 -20.26
N THR A 350 13.83 -9.05 -20.07
CA THR A 350 12.40 -9.19 -19.73
C THR A 350 11.64 -9.89 -20.86
N ARG A 351 11.93 -9.54 -22.10
CA ARG A 351 11.31 -10.18 -23.29
C ARG A 351 11.70 -11.66 -23.45
N LEU A 352 12.95 -12.02 -23.09
CA LEU A 352 13.46 -13.39 -23.17
C LEU A 352 13.11 -14.22 -21.92
N ALA A 353 12.80 -13.58 -20.79
CA ALA A 353 12.38 -14.29 -19.60
C ALA A 353 11.07 -15.03 -19.87
N SER A 354 11.11 -16.35 -19.73
CA SER A 354 9.89 -17.15 -19.88
C SER A 354 8.85 -16.72 -18.83
N SER A 355 7.58 -16.75 -19.20
CA SER A 355 6.44 -16.48 -18.29
C SER A 355 6.54 -17.29 -16.98
N GLY A 356 7.15 -18.48 -17.03
CA GLY A 356 7.39 -19.33 -15.86
C GLY A 356 8.34 -18.74 -14.81
N VAL A 357 9.36 -17.96 -15.22
CA VAL A 357 10.29 -17.29 -14.27
C VAL A 357 9.59 -16.13 -13.59
N ALA A 358 8.82 -15.33 -14.34
CA ALA A 358 8.02 -14.24 -13.79
C ALA A 358 6.99 -14.77 -12.78
N ARG A 359 6.27 -15.85 -13.11
CA ARG A 359 5.31 -16.54 -12.20
C ARG A 359 5.95 -17.03 -10.90
N ARG A 360 7.13 -17.67 -10.97
CA ARG A 360 7.83 -18.16 -9.76
C ARG A 360 8.28 -17.04 -8.83
N LYS A 361 8.61 -15.88 -9.37
CA LYS A 361 9.04 -14.70 -8.57
C LYS A 361 7.84 -14.05 -7.86
N SER A 362 6.72 -13.97 -8.54
CA SER A 362 5.46 -13.44 -7.98
C SER A 362 4.85 -14.40 -6.95
N SER A 363 4.86 -15.72 -7.22
CA SER A 363 4.28 -16.71 -6.30
C SER A 363 4.91 -16.67 -4.90
N ARG A 364 6.23 -16.55 -4.79
CA ARG A 364 6.91 -16.45 -3.49
C ARG A 364 6.53 -15.19 -2.70
N LEU A 365 6.26 -14.08 -3.39
CA LEU A 365 5.85 -12.84 -2.77
C LEU A 365 4.42 -12.94 -2.23
N TRP A 366 3.56 -13.62 -2.99
CA TRP A 366 2.14 -13.76 -2.70
C TRP A 366 1.80 -15.01 -1.86
N ASP A 367 2.78 -15.90 -1.66
CA ASP A 367 2.61 -17.17 -0.93
C ASP A 367 2.68 -16.93 0.60
N TRP A 368 1.65 -16.27 1.12
CA TRP A 368 1.43 -16.05 2.53
C TRP A 368 0.04 -16.58 2.91
N THR A 369 -0.05 -17.31 3.99
CA THR A 369 -1.30 -17.79 4.55
C THR A 369 -1.52 -17.19 5.94
N PRO A 370 -2.75 -16.81 6.29
CA PRO A 370 -3.09 -16.36 7.63
C PRO A 370 -2.68 -17.42 8.67
N PRO A 371 -2.19 -17.01 9.85
CA PRO A 371 -2.01 -17.94 10.94
C PRO A 371 -3.38 -18.58 11.27
N LEU A 372 -3.41 -19.90 11.46
CA LEU A 372 -4.64 -20.64 11.72
C LEU A 372 -5.43 -19.94 12.84
N SER A 373 -6.68 -19.56 12.57
CA SER A 373 -7.60 -19.14 13.61
C SER A 373 -7.80 -20.32 14.55
N THR A 374 -7.36 -20.22 15.79
CA THR A 374 -7.97 -21.03 16.84
C THR A 374 -9.42 -20.55 16.91
N GLU A 375 -10.38 -21.36 16.44
CA GLU A 375 -11.76 -21.16 16.79
C GLU A 375 -11.82 -21.00 18.30
N VAL A 376 -12.16 -19.80 18.74
CA VAL A 376 -12.53 -19.58 20.14
C VAL A 376 -13.87 -20.31 20.29
N THR A 377 -13.78 -21.57 20.65
CA THR A 377 -14.95 -22.31 21.13
C THR A 377 -15.42 -21.56 22.38
N ARG A 378 -16.52 -20.83 22.23
CA ARG A 378 -17.25 -20.20 23.32
C ARG A 378 -18.03 -21.25 24.10
#